data_75335ecd4eac43821d35f91eeb0cebb0
#
_entry.id   75335ecd4eac43821d35f91eeb0cebb0
#
_cell.length_a   1.000
_cell.length_b   1.000
_cell.length_c   1.000
_cell.angle_alpha   90.00
_cell.angle_beta   90.00
_cell.angle_gamma   90.00
#
_symmetry.space_group_name_H-M   'P 1'
#
loop_
_entity.id
_entity.type
_entity.pdbx_description
1 polymer ?
#
loop_
_entity_poly.entity_id
_entity_poly.type
_entity_poly.pdbx_seq_one_letter_code
_entity_poly.pdbx_strand_id
1 'polypeptide(L)'
;ARLLQSATHARQIMMAMKSYSSDNGGLYPDADPRVNPANSNHAFRELFKRRYLQDESIFATPSGEGDPDRDIGTPPDFAEALQRGENGWAMSKGMSDASPASAPLIFEAPTIAVWPPRWRVTSVSDPGDVERPLGKVVIGRNDGSVASEPLQRPRAFEPVPLLPSADGASAFDLVPSKEMLLPER
;
A
#
# COMPACT_ATOMS: atom_id res chain seq x y z
N ALA A 1 4.95 10.05 15.71
CA ALA A 1 5.03 11.01 14.59
C ALA A 1 5.04 10.28 13.23
N ARG A 2 5.90 9.29 13.04
CA ARG A 2 6.03 8.56 11.77
C ARG A 2 4.75 7.80 11.36
N LEU A 3 4.09 7.11 12.29
CA LEU A 3 2.82 6.41 12.01
C LEU A 3 1.70 7.39 11.62
N LEU A 4 1.65 8.56 12.24
CA LEU A 4 0.66 9.58 11.90
C LEU A 4 0.89 10.13 10.50
N GLN A 5 2.14 10.38 10.12
CA GLN A 5 2.50 10.81 8.77
C GLN A 5 2.14 9.75 7.73
N SER A 6 2.45 8.49 7.99
CA SER A 6 2.09 7.38 7.11
C SER A 6 0.58 7.25 6.93
N ALA A 7 -0.18 7.40 8.01
CA ALA A 7 -1.64 7.39 7.93
C ALA A 7 -2.18 8.57 7.09
N THR A 8 -1.54 9.73 7.16
CA THR A 8 -1.89 10.89 6.34
C THR A 8 -1.59 10.63 4.86
N HIS A 9 -0.42 10.08 4.55
CA HIS A 9 -0.07 9.67 3.19
C HIS A 9 -1.04 8.62 2.64
N ALA A 10 -1.34 7.60 3.43
CA ALA A 10 -2.29 6.56 3.04
C ALA A 10 -3.70 7.14 2.74
N ARG A 11 -4.16 8.13 3.53
CA ARG A 11 -5.45 8.80 3.26
C ARG A 11 -5.44 9.52 1.92
N GLN A 12 -4.35 10.19 1.57
CA GLN A 12 -4.23 10.88 0.28
C GLN A 12 -4.23 9.88 -0.88
N ILE A 13 -3.50 8.78 -0.76
CA ILE A 13 -3.52 7.71 -1.77
C ILE A 13 -4.92 7.10 -1.88
N MET A 14 -5.58 6.83 -0.76
CA MET A 14 -6.94 6.28 -0.75
C MET A 14 -7.96 7.21 -1.39
N MET A 15 -7.89 8.52 -1.14
CA MET A 15 -8.75 9.50 -1.80
C MET A 15 -8.57 9.49 -3.31
N ALA A 16 -7.33 9.42 -3.79
CA ALA A 16 -7.02 9.31 -5.21
C ALA A 16 -7.54 7.99 -5.81
N MET A 17 -7.36 6.88 -5.11
CA MET A 17 -7.89 5.57 -5.52
C MET A 17 -9.42 5.57 -5.63
N LYS A 18 -10.12 6.15 -4.65
CA LYS A 18 -11.59 6.26 -4.67
C LYS A 18 -12.06 7.17 -5.80
N SER A 19 -11.38 8.27 -6.07
CA SER A 19 -11.69 9.15 -7.20
C SER A 19 -11.49 8.43 -8.53
N TYR A 20 -10.38 7.70 -8.68
CA TYR A 20 -10.14 6.87 -9.85
C TYR A 20 -11.28 5.86 -10.07
N SER A 21 -11.64 5.11 -9.06
CA SER A 21 -12.71 4.12 -9.11
C SER A 21 -14.05 4.74 -9.50
N SER A 22 -14.41 5.88 -8.91
CA SER A 22 -15.64 6.61 -9.23
C SER A 22 -15.73 6.99 -10.71
N ASP A 23 -14.62 7.39 -11.31
CA ASP A 23 -14.56 7.83 -12.72
C ASP A 23 -14.37 6.66 -13.71
N ASN A 24 -14.10 5.46 -13.22
CA ASN A 24 -13.78 4.28 -14.04
C ASN A 24 -14.68 3.07 -13.71
N GLY A 25 -15.95 3.32 -13.46
CA GLY A 25 -16.95 2.26 -13.29
C GLY A 25 -16.75 1.36 -12.07
N GLY A 26 -16.16 1.90 -11.00
CA GLY A 26 -15.88 1.17 -9.77
C GLY A 26 -14.56 0.42 -9.77
N LEU A 27 -13.80 0.44 -10.87
CA LEU A 27 -12.55 -0.29 -10.99
C LEU A 27 -11.36 0.52 -10.46
N TYR A 28 -10.47 -0.15 -9.76
CA TYR A 28 -9.15 0.39 -9.42
C TYR A 28 -8.15 0.18 -10.57
N PRO A 29 -6.99 0.86 -10.57
CA PRO A 29 -6.06 0.80 -11.71
C PRO A 29 -5.61 -0.61 -12.12
N ASP A 30 -5.50 -1.54 -11.18
CA ASP A 30 -5.08 -2.91 -11.44
C ASP A 30 -6.12 -3.74 -12.18
N ALA A 31 -7.41 -3.46 -11.96
CA ALA A 31 -8.53 -4.13 -12.61
C ALA A 31 -8.98 -3.42 -13.90
N ASP A 32 -8.44 -2.26 -14.20
CA ASP A 32 -8.72 -1.54 -15.45
C ASP A 32 -7.97 -2.22 -16.61
N PRO A 33 -8.68 -2.80 -17.59
CA PRO A 33 -8.03 -3.52 -18.69
C PRO A 33 -7.16 -2.64 -19.58
N ARG A 34 -7.31 -1.31 -19.49
CA ARG A 34 -6.48 -0.34 -20.22
C ARG A 34 -5.09 -0.16 -19.58
N VAL A 35 -4.93 -0.53 -18.32
CA VAL A 35 -3.70 -0.31 -17.55
C VAL A 35 -2.85 -1.56 -17.46
N ASN A 36 -3.41 -2.67 -17.01
CA ASN A 36 -2.74 -3.96 -16.83
C ASN A 36 -1.36 -3.84 -16.16
N PRO A 37 -1.27 -3.33 -14.93
CA PRO A 37 0.00 -3.01 -14.29
C PRO A 37 0.76 -4.27 -13.89
N ALA A 38 2.10 -4.26 -14.05
CA ALA A 38 2.97 -5.35 -13.61
C ALA A 38 3.29 -5.31 -12.10
N ASN A 39 3.19 -4.14 -11.50
CA ASN A 39 3.52 -3.88 -10.09
C ASN A 39 2.71 -2.70 -9.57
N SER A 40 2.83 -2.40 -8.27
CA SER A 40 2.08 -1.29 -7.68
C SER A 40 2.56 0.09 -8.14
N ASN A 41 3.83 0.25 -8.52
CA ASN A 41 4.32 1.50 -9.11
C ASN A 41 3.54 1.85 -10.37
N HIS A 42 3.36 0.90 -11.28
CA HIS A 42 2.60 1.10 -12.50
C HIS A 42 1.12 1.39 -12.22
N ALA A 43 0.51 0.70 -11.26
CA ALA A 43 -0.87 0.96 -10.88
C ALA A 43 -1.05 2.37 -10.29
N PHE A 44 -0.21 2.78 -9.36
CA PHE A 44 -0.29 4.10 -8.73
C PHE A 44 0.11 5.24 -9.68
N ARG A 45 0.96 4.99 -10.67
CA ARG A 45 1.29 5.98 -11.70
C ARG A 45 0.06 6.48 -12.46
N GLU A 46 -0.96 5.64 -12.61
CA GLU A 46 -2.23 6.05 -13.22
C GLU A 46 -2.93 7.18 -12.45
N LEU A 47 -2.70 7.28 -11.14
CA LEU A 47 -3.24 8.36 -10.32
C LEU A 47 -2.63 9.72 -10.70
N PHE A 48 -1.37 9.74 -11.13
CA PHE A 48 -0.70 10.94 -11.67
C PHE A 48 -1.18 11.23 -13.09
N LYS A 49 -1.24 10.23 -13.95
CA LYS A 49 -1.72 10.39 -15.33
C LYS A 49 -3.14 10.93 -15.41
N ARG A 50 -4.00 10.54 -14.49
CA ARG A 50 -5.38 11.02 -14.37
C ARG A 50 -5.50 12.27 -13.50
N ARG A 51 -4.39 12.82 -13.00
CA ARG A 51 -4.29 14.04 -12.22
C ARG A 51 -5.03 14.01 -10.88
N TYR A 52 -5.18 12.84 -10.28
CA TYR A 52 -5.67 12.68 -8.90
C TYR A 52 -4.58 12.97 -7.86
N LEU A 53 -3.31 12.79 -8.24
CA LEU A 53 -2.13 13.10 -7.42
C LEU A 53 -1.14 13.95 -8.22
N GLN A 54 -0.37 14.77 -7.49
CA GLN A 54 0.68 15.63 -8.04
C GLN A 54 1.98 15.55 -7.23
N ASP A 55 1.95 14.94 -6.05
CA ASP A 55 3.08 14.83 -5.14
C ASP A 55 3.35 13.35 -4.84
N GLU A 56 4.48 12.85 -5.31
CA GLU A 56 4.87 11.46 -5.05
C GLU A 56 5.54 11.24 -3.70
N SER A 57 5.89 12.30 -2.96
CA SER A 57 6.50 12.18 -1.63
C SER A 57 5.65 11.38 -0.64
N ILE A 58 4.33 11.29 -0.88
CA ILE A 58 3.40 10.48 -0.09
C ILE A 58 3.62 8.97 -0.23
N PHE A 59 4.42 8.54 -1.21
CA PHE A 59 4.74 7.12 -1.42
C PHE A 59 5.93 6.64 -0.59
N ALA A 60 6.64 7.53 0.09
CA ALA A 60 7.58 7.14 1.15
C ALA A 60 6.85 6.58 2.36
N THR A 61 7.35 5.49 2.93
CA THR A 61 6.80 4.90 4.16
C THR A 61 7.74 5.12 5.35
N PRO A 62 7.23 5.10 6.59
CA PRO A 62 8.06 5.25 7.78
C PRO A 62 9.07 4.11 7.95
N SER A 63 8.81 2.96 7.36
CA SER A 63 9.73 1.83 7.32
C SER A 63 10.97 2.09 6.45
N GLY A 64 11.06 3.26 5.79
CA GLY A 64 12.16 3.61 4.89
C GLY A 64 12.06 2.90 3.54
N GLU A 65 10.95 2.27 3.24
CA GLU A 65 10.67 1.77 1.90
C GLU A 65 10.06 2.89 1.06
N GLY A 66 10.53 2.99 -0.19
CA GLY A 66 10.17 4.08 -1.08
C GLY A 66 10.96 5.37 -0.78
N ASP A 67 11.73 5.80 -1.75
CA ASP A 67 12.51 7.05 -1.69
C ASP A 67 12.20 7.89 -2.93
N PRO A 68 11.00 8.50 -3.00
CA PRO A 68 10.57 9.29 -4.15
C PRO A 68 11.44 10.54 -4.31
N ASP A 69 11.88 10.79 -5.54
CA ASP A 69 12.75 11.92 -5.87
C ASP A 69 11.99 13.22 -6.14
N ARG A 70 10.66 13.15 -6.20
CA ARG A 70 9.71 14.23 -6.49
C ARG A 70 9.68 14.69 -7.95
N ASP A 71 10.28 13.95 -8.85
CA ASP A 71 10.18 14.18 -10.28
C ASP A 71 9.14 13.23 -10.89
N ILE A 72 7.96 13.75 -11.15
CA ILE A 72 6.88 12.96 -11.77
C ILE A 72 6.90 13.00 -13.29
N GLY A 73 7.82 13.76 -13.89
CA GLY A 73 7.87 13.96 -15.33
C GLY A 73 6.79 14.91 -15.84
N THR A 74 6.52 14.82 -17.13
CA THR A 74 5.59 15.73 -17.83
C THR A 74 4.34 15.02 -18.34
N PRO A 75 3.21 15.75 -18.49
CA PRO A 75 2.01 15.21 -19.13
C PRO A 75 2.29 14.79 -20.59
N PRO A 76 1.54 13.84 -21.16
CA PRO A 76 0.43 13.10 -20.51
C PRO A 76 0.87 11.87 -19.73
N ASP A 77 2.10 11.43 -19.89
CA ASP A 77 2.53 10.09 -19.46
C ASP A 77 3.04 10.05 -18.02
N PHE A 78 3.53 11.17 -17.49
CA PHE A 78 4.16 11.23 -16.17
C PHE A 78 5.12 10.06 -15.94
N ALA A 79 6.01 9.83 -16.92
CA ALA A 79 6.82 8.62 -16.99
C ALA A 79 7.83 8.49 -15.84
N GLU A 80 8.21 9.61 -15.25
CA GLU A 80 9.14 9.64 -14.11
C GLU A 80 8.47 9.36 -12.77
N ALA A 81 7.12 9.45 -12.69
CA ALA A 81 6.42 9.19 -11.44
C ALA A 81 6.58 7.73 -10.97
N LEU A 82 6.96 7.56 -9.74
CA LEU A 82 7.13 6.28 -9.07
C LEU A 82 8.02 5.30 -9.85
N GLN A 83 9.22 5.74 -10.13
CA GLN A 83 10.26 4.89 -10.67
C GLN A 83 10.65 3.79 -9.67
N ARG A 84 11.50 2.89 -10.11
CA ARG A 84 11.99 1.79 -9.28
C ARG A 84 12.59 2.32 -7.97
N GLY A 85 12.14 1.76 -6.84
CA GLY A 85 12.61 2.16 -5.51
C GLY A 85 11.90 3.36 -4.88
N GLU A 86 10.96 4.01 -5.58
CA GLU A 86 10.30 5.23 -5.09
C GLU A 86 8.99 4.99 -4.36
N ASN A 87 8.43 3.79 -4.47
CA ASN A 87 7.15 3.44 -3.88
C ASN A 87 7.31 2.46 -2.71
N GLY A 88 6.79 2.83 -1.55
CA GLY A 88 6.75 1.99 -0.36
C GLY A 88 5.39 1.33 -0.09
N TRP A 89 4.42 1.43 -1.02
CA TRP A 89 3.07 0.91 -0.84
C TRP A 89 2.77 -0.24 -1.79
N ALA A 90 2.15 -1.29 -1.25
CA ALA A 90 1.54 -2.37 -2.02
C ALA A 90 0.03 -2.17 -2.11
N MET A 91 -0.62 -2.90 -3.00
CA MET A 91 -2.08 -2.92 -3.09
C MET A 91 -2.62 -4.33 -3.32
N SER A 92 -3.82 -4.59 -2.82
CA SER A 92 -4.56 -5.81 -3.14
C SER A 92 -5.03 -5.79 -4.60
N LYS A 93 -4.95 -6.94 -5.25
CA LYS A 93 -5.30 -7.10 -6.66
C LYS A 93 -6.76 -7.53 -6.83
N GLY A 94 -7.37 -7.14 -7.94
CA GLY A 94 -8.70 -7.61 -8.33
C GLY A 94 -9.86 -7.06 -7.49
N MET A 95 -9.67 -5.94 -6.81
CA MET A 95 -10.71 -5.27 -6.06
C MET A 95 -11.43 -4.20 -6.88
N SER A 96 -12.65 -3.90 -6.47
CA SER A 96 -13.47 -2.80 -6.96
C SER A 96 -14.11 -2.05 -5.78
N ASP A 97 -14.80 -0.95 -6.06
CA ASP A 97 -15.56 -0.22 -5.02
C ASP A 97 -16.68 -1.06 -4.39
N ALA A 98 -17.16 -2.10 -5.11
CA ALA A 98 -18.15 -3.06 -4.63
C ALA A 98 -17.56 -4.19 -3.78
N SER A 99 -16.24 -4.30 -3.67
CA SER A 99 -15.57 -5.27 -2.80
C SER A 99 -15.85 -4.97 -1.32
N PRO A 100 -15.67 -5.94 -0.40
CA PRO A 100 -15.97 -5.72 1.03
C PRO A 100 -15.33 -4.44 1.59
N ALA A 101 -16.11 -3.65 2.31
CA ALA A 101 -15.71 -2.35 2.82
C ALA A 101 -14.46 -2.39 3.71
N SER A 102 -14.32 -3.43 4.52
CA SER A 102 -13.20 -3.61 5.45
C SER A 102 -11.98 -4.30 4.81
N ALA A 103 -12.07 -4.73 3.54
CA ALA A 103 -10.95 -5.38 2.87
C ALA A 103 -9.79 -4.38 2.69
N PRO A 104 -8.54 -4.76 3.01
CA PRO A 104 -7.37 -3.95 2.72
C PRO A 104 -7.22 -3.70 1.23
N LEU A 105 -7.08 -2.44 0.84
CA LEU A 105 -6.82 -2.04 -0.55
C LEU A 105 -5.37 -1.64 -0.76
N ILE A 106 -4.86 -0.74 0.10
CA ILE A 106 -3.44 -0.37 0.09
C ILE A 106 -2.83 -0.66 1.46
N PHE A 107 -1.56 -0.97 1.50
CA PHE A 107 -0.82 -1.22 2.73
C PHE A 107 0.68 -1.01 2.51
N GLU A 108 1.38 -0.72 3.60
CA GLU A 108 2.85 -0.64 3.55
C GLU A 108 3.42 -1.92 2.95
N ALA A 109 4.41 -1.80 2.09
CA ALA A 109 4.99 -2.95 1.38
C ALA A 109 5.43 -4.05 2.35
N PRO A 110 4.99 -5.30 2.13
CA PRO A 110 5.38 -6.41 2.98
C PRO A 110 6.84 -6.79 2.76
N THR A 111 7.44 -7.42 3.75
CA THR A 111 8.84 -7.87 3.69
C THR A 111 9.03 -9.03 2.73
N ILE A 112 8.02 -9.90 2.62
CA ILE A 112 8.05 -11.07 1.73
C ILE A 112 6.80 -11.15 0.86
N ALA A 113 6.99 -11.67 -0.36
CA ALA A 113 5.94 -11.79 -1.37
C ALA A 113 5.09 -13.07 -1.16
N VAL A 114 4.38 -13.15 -0.04
CA VAL A 114 3.47 -14.27 0.27
C VAL A 114 2.09 -13.75 0.64
N TRP A 115 1.07 -14.56 0.46
CA TRP A 115 -0.29 -14.25 0.90
C TRP A 115 -0.66 -15.10 2.12
N PRO A 116 -1.23 -14.52 3.20
CA PRO A 116 -1.41 -13.08 3.43
C PRO A 116 -0.07 -12.37 3.62
N PRO A 117 -0.02 -11.03 3.39
CA PRO A 117 1.20 -10.25 3.54
C PRO A 117 1.82 -10.38 4.93
N ARG A 118 3.14 -10.34 4.98
CA ARG A 118 3.90 -10.45 6.23
C ARG A 118 4.99 -9.38 6.29
N TRP A 119 5.20 -8.86 7.49
CA TRP A 119 6.16 -7.79 7.75
C TRP A 119 7.15 -8.21 8.82
N ARG A 120 8.42 -7.85 8.61
CA ARG A 120 9.44 -8.00 9.65
C ARG A 120 9.26 -6.89 10.69
N VAL A 121 9.24 -7.28 11.95
CA VAL A 121 9.30 -6.35 13.07
C VAL A 121 10.72 -6.34 13.57
N THR A 122 11.37 -5.18 13.52
CA THR A 122 12.70 -4.99 14.10
C THR A 122 12.55 -4.61 15.56
N SER A 123 13.36 -5.21 16.41
CA SER A 123 13.52 -4.73 17.79
C SER A 123 14.32 -3.41 17.77
N VAL A 124 14.00 -2.52 18.69
CA VAL A 124 14.61 -1.20 18.85
C VAL A 124 16.15 -1.21 19.03
N SER A 125 16.77 -2.38 19.04
CA SER A 125 18.17 -2.60 19.39
C SER A 125 19.14 -2.79 18.22
N ASP A 126 18.66 -2.83 16.97
CA ASP A 126 19.55 -2.96 15.81
C ASP A 126 19.71 -1.62 15.06
N PRO A 127 20.90 -0.97 15.17
CA PRO A 127 21.15 0.31 14.52
C PRO A 127 21.43 0.18 13.02
N GLY A 128 20.52 -0.23 12.26
CA GLY A 128 20.62 -0.41 10.81
C GLY A 128 19.36 -0.98 10.21
N ASP A 129 18.47 -1.46 11.04
CA ASP A 129 17.18 -1.94 10.62
C ASP A 129 16.14 -0.83 10.61
N VAL A 130 15.34 -0.81 9.57
CA VAL A 130 14.26 0.13 9.41
C VAL A 130 13.22 -0.11 10.51
N GLU A 131 13.12 0.83 11.43
CA GLU A 131 12.18 0.77 12.53
C GLU A 131 10.75 0.76 12.06
N ARG A 132 10.05 -0.36 12.19
CA ARG A 132 8.61 -0.37 12.33
C ARG A 132 8.28 -0.13 13.80
N PRO A 133 7.94 1.10 14.19
CA PRO A 133 7.69 1.37 15.59
C PRO A 133 6.49 0.54 16.05
N LEU A 134 6.69 -0.25 17.10
CA LEU A 134 5.65 -0.94 17.87
C LEU A 134 4.90 -2.08 17.14
N GLY A 135 5.47 -2.69 16.09
CA GLY A 135 4.82 -3.82 15.42
C GLY A 135 3.45 -3.47 14.85
N LYS A 136 3.33 -2.33 14.21
CA LYS A 136 2.13 -1.87 13.51
C LYS A 136 2.44 -1.58 12.05
N VAL A 137 1.43 -1.71 11.22
CA VAL A 137 1.48 -1.38 9.79
C VAL A 137 0.26 -0.54 9.42
N VAL A 138 0.44 0.45 8.54
CA VAL A 138 -0.65 1.29 8.06
C VAL A 138 -1.35 0.61 6.90
N ILE A 139 -2.68 0.56 6.97
CA ILE A 139 -3.56 -0.04 5.99
C ILE A 139 -4.67 0.92 5.62
N GLY A 140 -4.92 1.08 4.32
CA GLY A 140 -6.12 1.71 3.76
C GLY A 140 -7.11 0.65 3.31
N ARG A 141 -8.37 0.77 3.74
CA ARG A 141 -9.45 -0.17 3.43
C ARG A 141 -10.33 0.33 2.31
N ASN A 142 -11.08 -0.58 1.72
CA ASN A 142 -11.94 -0.28 0.56
C ASN A 142 -13.00 0.79 0.82
N ASP A 143 -13.43 0.98 2.06
CA ASP A 143 -14.34 2.06 2.46
C ASP A 143 -13.66 3.45 2.56
N GLY A 144 -12.36 3.53 2.32
CA GLY A 144 -11.56 4.75 2.43
C GLY A 144 -10.97 4.99 3.82
N SER A 145 -11.30 4.17 4.81
CA SER A 145 -10.73 4.26 6.15
C SER A 145 -9.25 3.87 6.15
N VAL A 146 -8.47 4.52 7.01
CA VAL A 146 -7.04 4.25 7.21
C VAL A 146 -6.76 4.06 8.68
N ALA A 147 -6.05 3.02 9.02
CA ALA A 147 -5.66 2.72 10.39
C ALA A 147 -4.27 2.09 10.47
N SER A 148 -3.63 2.24 11.63
CA SER A 148 -2.45 1.46 12.01
C SER A 148 -2.92 0.17 12.66
N GLU A 149 -2.60 -0.96 12.05
CA GLU A 149 -3.03 -2.27 12.49
C GLU A 149 -1.88 -3.01 13.18
N PRO A 150 -2.15 -3.69 14.31
CA PRO A 150 -1.12 -4.43 15.01
C PRO A 150 -0.73 -5.70 14.26
N LEU A 151 0.56 -6.00 14.32
CA LEU A 151 1.12 -7.27 13.84
C LEU A 151 1.09 -8.32 14.95
N GLN A 152 1.14 -9.59 14.58
CA GLN A 152 1.41 -10.66 15.53
C GLN A 152 2.78 -10.43 16.18
N ARG A 153 2.93 -10.88 17.44
CA ARG A 153 4.22 -10.77 18.13
C ARG A 153 5.28 -11.59 17.37
N PRO A 154 6.40 -10.98 16.98
CA PRO A 154 7.41 -11.68 16.23
C PRO A 154 8.08 -12.75 17.11
N ARG A 155 8.36 -13.88 16.50
CA ARG A 155 9.39 -14.79 16.96
C ARG A 155 10.67 -14.44 16.20
N ALA A 156 11.67 -13.89 16.91
CA ALA A 156 13.03 -13.67 16.43
C ALA A 156 13.15 -13.36 14.90
N PHE A 157 12.99 -12.08 14.51
CA PHE A 157 13.28 -11.58 13.15
C PHE A 157 12.48 -12.20 11.98
N GLU A 158 11.50 -13.06 12.24
CA GLU A 158 10.65 -13.62 11.19
C GLU A 158 9.55 -12.63 10.77
N PRO A 159 9.24 -12.53 9.47
CA PRO A 159 8.09 -11.77 9.02
C PRO A 159 6.78 -12.34 9.55
N VAL A 160 5.93 -11.50 10.11
CA VAL A 160 4.67 -11.89 10.74
C VAL A 160 3.47 -11.23 10.06
N PRO A 161 2.30 -11.89 10.04
CA PRO A 161 1.07 -11.31 9.52
C PRO A 161 0.45 -10.31 10.50
N LEU A 162 -0.66 -9.69 10.09
CA LEU A 162 -1.50 -8.93 10.99
C LEU A 162 -1.99 -9.80 12.15
N LEU A 163 -2.21 -9.16 13.30
CA LEU A 163 -2.90 -9.79 14.40
C LEU A 163 -4.33 -10.15 13.94
N PRO A 164 -4.75 -11.42 14.03
CA PRO A 164 -6.10 -11.80 13.65
C PRO A 164 -7.12 -11.20 14.63
N SER A 165 -8.35 -11.06 14.16
CA SER A 165 -9.50 -10.73 15.01
C SER A 165 -9.79 -11.84 16.05
N ALA A 166 -10.68 -11.57 16.99
CA ALA A 166 -11.01 -12.51 18.08
C ALA A 166 -11.53 -13.87 17.59
N ASP A 167 -12.13 -13.92 16.40
CA ASP A 167 -12.60 -15.15 15.73
C ASP A 167 -11.50 -15.85 14.89
N GLY A 168 -10.28 -15.33 14.90
CA GLY A 168 -9.15 -15.89 14.15
C GLY A 168 -9.08 -15.47 12.68
N ALA A 169 -10.01 -14.63 12.21
CA ALA A 169 -10.00 -14.15 10.82
C ALA A 169 -8.95 -13.07 10.58
N SER A 170 -8.32 -13.12 9.42
CA SER A 170 -7.45 -12.05 8.92
C SER A 170 -8.26 -11.06 8.10
N ALA A 171 -7.95 -9.76 8.22
CA ALA A 171 -8.55 -8.74 7.34
C ALA A 171 -8.30 -9.03 5.87
N PHE A 172 -7.17 -9.66 5.53
CA PHE A 172 -6.82 -10.05 4.17
C PHE A 172 -7.65 -11.22 3.61
N ASP A 173 -8.38 -11.95 4.44
CA ASP A 173 -9.32 -12.98 3.99
C ASP A 173 -10.48 -12.38 3.17
N LEU A 174 -10.76 -11.09 3.36
CA LEU A 174 -11.79 -10.35 2.63
C LEU A 174 -11.38 -9.95 1.20
N VAL A 175 -10.11 -10.09 0.83
CA VAL A 175 -9.62 -9.79 -0.52
C VAL A 175 -9.95 -10.97 -1.44
N PRO A 176 -10.80 -10.78 -2.46
CA PRO A 176 -11.31 -11.92 -3.26
C PRO A 176 -10.24 -12.68 -4.02
N SER A 177 -9.27 -11.98 -4.60
CA SER A 177 -8.20 -12.58 -5.40
C SER A 177 -7.15 -13.31 -4.57
N LYS A 178 -6.97 -12.90 -3.31
CA LYS A 178 -5.84 -13.32 -2.46
C LYS A 178 -4.47 -13.06 -3.12
N GLU A 179 -4.40 -11.97 -3.87
CA GLU A 179 -3.21 -11.52 -4.59
C GLU A 179 -2.96 -10.04 -4.33
N MET A 180 -1.71 -9.63 -4.51
CA MET A 180 -1.27 -8.24 -4.36
C MET A 180 -0.31 -7.83 -5.46
N LEU A 181 -0.25 -6.53 -5.72
CA LEU A 181 0.82 -5.89 -6.47
C LEU A 181 1.83 -5.31 -5.49
N LEU A 182 3.09 -5.64 -5.70
CA LEU A 182 4.21 -5.17 -4.88
C LEU A 182 4.91 -3.99 -5.56
N PRO A 183 5.60 -3.14 -4.79
CA PRO A 183 6.48 -2.13 -5.35
C PRO A 183 7.59 -2.74 -6.20
N GLU A 184 7.99 -2.01 -7.23
CA GLU A 184 9.20 -2.33 -7.99
C GLU A 184 10.43 -1.86 -7.19
N ARG A 185 11.26 -2.80 -6.78
CA ARG A 185 12.48 -2.56 -6.00
C ARG A 185 13.72 -2.44 -6.88
#